data_42783dbf3e8bc1f2b473af4613127fb0
#
_entry.id   42783dbf3e8bc1f2b473af4613127fb0
#
_cell.length_a   1.000
_cell.length_b   1.000
_cell.length_c   1.000
_cell.angle_alpha   90.00
_cell.angle_beta   90.00
_cell.angle_gamma   90.00
#
_symmetry.space_group_name_H-M   'P 1'
#
loop_
_entity.id
_entity.type
_entity.pdbx_description
1 polymer ?
#
loop_
_entity_poly.entity_id
_entity_poly.type
_entity_poly.pdbx_seq_one_letter_code
_entity_poly.pdbx_strand_id
1 'polypeptide(L)'
;MDYKISNVKRVYHKDIDFQKLNRNIKWRENILSDQIKIASRLHPFGRKIHQCPICHSDKISLFSMIHGYPYSECQSCFHIFLQTPINSEDISSLYSSDEPEKKSIQDKIYCDIDNYKRRIESIAIPKIDFINSYLSKKGTWVDIGCGVGEIVYAAKMKGWEACGIESDPKEVAFAREQNIPVIQAYLEPGNISDYVADSDVISLFNILEHINNPVFFLSMISHSMKTAACVIIEVPRHPSLSSFVNLAFPSLAARHIYPPDHVRIFSENSMEKMLEQCHLSAEVIWLFGQDFSDFLLCAAQNASIDNELLYHILSKSNVIQKEIDNMDLSDTMILICRKK
;
A
#
# COMPACT_ATOMS: atom_id res chain seq x y z
N MET A 1 -3.87 25.08 1.60
CA MET A 1 -2.88 24.32 2.35
C MET A 1 -2.03 23.57 1.33
N ASP A 2 -0.72 23.76 1.37
CA ASP A 2 0.14 23.15 0.37
C ASP A 2 0.58 21.77 0.90
N TYR A 3 -0.12 20.71 0.47
CA TYR A 3 0.15 19.33 0.87
C TYR A 3 1.06 18.61 -0.13
N LYS A 4 1.57 19.32 -1.15
CA LYS A 4 2.15 18.72 -2.34
C LYS A 4 3.66 18.62 -2.23
N ILE A 5 4.21 17.51 -2.74
CA ILE A 5 5.66 17.37 -2.94
C ILE A 5 6.12 18.41 -3.97
N SER A 6 7.22 19.07 -3.65
CA SER A 6 7.81 20.13 -4.46
C SER A 6 8.56 19.55 -5.68
N ASN A 7 8.54 20.27 -6.81
CA ASN A 7 9.38 19.97 -7.98
C ASN A 7 9.26 18.54 -8.54
N VAL A 8 8.07 17.94 -8.44
CA VAL A 8 7.78 16.58 -8.93
C VAL A 8 6.85 16.64 -10.15
N LYS A 9 7.11 15.79 -11.14
CA LYS A 9 6.17 15.61 -12.27
C LYS A 9 4.93 14.87 -11.77
N ARG A 10 3.75 15.46 -11.93
CA ARG A 10 2.47 14.89 -11.47
C ARG A 10 1.73 14.23 -12.63
N VAL A 11 1.23 13.04 -12.37
CA VAL A 11 0.34 12.30 -13.28
C VAL A 11 -0.89 11.88 -12.50
N TYR A 12 -2.02 11.98 -13.14
CA TYR A 12 -3.31 11.71 -12.51
C TYR A 12 -4.02 10.59 -13.22
N HIS A 13 -4.85 9.90 -12.48
CA HIS A 13 -5.80 8.91 -12.93
C HIS A 13 -5.15 7.61 -13.47
N LYS A 14 -5.84 6.54 -13.21
CA LYS A 14 -5.62 5.21 -13.74
C LYS A 14 -6.99 4.59 -14.01
N ASP A 15 -7.23 4.20 -15.25
CA ASP A 15 -8.43 3.43 -15.58
C ASP A 15 -8.40 2.09 -14.86
N ILE A 16 -9.42 1.85 -14.04
CA ILE A 16 -9.59 0.60 -13.31
C ILE A 16 -10.94 0.02 -13.71
N ASP A 17 -10.91 -1.16 -14.31
CA ASP A 17 -12.14 -1.92 -14.56
C ASP A 17 -12.60 -2.58 -13.26
N PHE A 18 -13.50 -1.90 -12.56
CA PHE A 18 -14.04 -2.35 -11.30
C PHE A 18 -14.76 -3.72 -11.42
N GLN A 19 -15.41 -3.98 -12.55
CA GLN A 19 -16.09 -5.26 -12.78
C GLN A 19 -15.07 -6.41 -12.84
N LYS A 20 -13.94 -6.20 -13.50
CA LYS A 20 -12.86 -7.20 -13.54
C LYS A 20 -12.27 -7.52 -12.17
N LEU A 21 -12.27 -6.57 -11.25
CA LEU A 21 -11.78 -6.82 -9.89
C LEU A 21 -12.75 -7.66 -9.04
N ASN A 22 -13.96 -7.89 -9.51
CA ASN A 22 -15.00 -8.70 -8.84
C ASN A 22 -15.25 -8.29 -7.37
N ARG A 23 -15.15 -7.00 -7.07
CA ARG A 23 -15.39 -6.43 -5.75
C ARG A 23 -16.86 -6.06 -5.61
N ASN A 24 -17.59 -6.80 -4.78
CA ASN A 24 -19.00 -6.56 -4.46
C ASN A 24 -19.20 -6.42 -2.95
N ILE A 25 -20.42 -6.14 -2.51
CA ILE A 25 -20.76 -5.98 -1.08
C ILE A 25 -20.39 -7.23 -0.29
N LYS A 26 -20.75 -8.42 -0.75
CA LYS A 26 -20.46 -9.67 -0.04
C LYS A 26 -18.95 -9.92 0.11
N TRP A 27 -18.16 -9.62 -0.92
CA TRP A 27 -16.71 -9.65 -0.83
C TRP A 27 -16.21 -8.70 0.25
N ARG A 28 -16.71 -7.45 0.26
CA ARG A 28 -16.34 -6.44 1.26
C ARG A 28 -16.71 -6.85 2.67
N GLU A 29 -17.92 -7.41 2.88
CA GLU A 29 -18.38 -7.91 4.18
C GLU A 29 -17.48 -9.03 4.72
N ASN A 30 -17.07 -9.97 3.88
CA ASN A 30 -16.17 -11.05 4.26
C ASN A 30 -14.80 -10.50 4.68
N ILE A 31 -14.21 -9.60 3.89
CA ILE A 31 -12.93 -8.94 4.20
C ILE A 31 -13.02 -8.20 5.53
N LEU A 32 -14.03 -7.36 5.70
CA LEU A 32 -14.26 -6.59 6.93
C LEU A 32 -14.41 -7.51 8.15
N SER A 33 -15.20 -8.58 8.02
CA SER A 33 -15.39 -9.56 9.11
C SER A 33 -14.07 -10.21 9.54
N ASP A 34 -13.23 -10.61 8.58
CA ASP A 34 -11.94 -11.23 8.88
C ASP A 34 -10.95 -10.21 9.48
N GLN A 35 -10.92 -8.98 8.98
CA GLN A 35 -10.11 -7.89 9.55
C GLN A 35 -10.50 -7.59 11.01
N ILE A 36 -11.80 -7.48 11.31
CA ILE A 36 -12.28 -7.26 12.67
C ILE A 36 -11.87 -8.41 13.61
N LYS A 37 -11.94 -9.66 13.14
CA LYS A 37 -11.49 -10.82 13.93
C LYS A 37 -9.99 -10.74 14.24
N ILE A 38 -9.16 -10.39 13.28
CA ILE A 38 -7.71 -10.21 13.47
C ILE A 38 -7.48 -9.05 14.45
N ALA A 39 -8.11 -7.91 14.22
CA ALA A 39 -7.99 -6.74 15.07
C ALA A 39 -8.40 -7.03 16.54
N SER A 40 -9.40 -7.89 16.76
CA SER A 40 -9.84 -8.24 18.11
C SER A 40 -8.88 -9.15 18.89
N ARG A 41 -7.96 -9.82 18.20
CA ARG A 41 -6.98 -10.75 18.81
C ARG A 41 -5.68 -10.07 19.20
N LEU A 42 -5.25 -9.13 18.38
CA LEU A 42 -4.05 -8.37 18.64
C LEU A 42 -4.42 -7.09 19.40
N HIS A 43 -3.58 -6.72 20.33
CA HIS A 43 -3.82 -5.53 21.14
C HIS A 43 -2.67 -4.53 20.94
N PRO A 44 -2.97 -3.22 20.93
CA PRO A 44 -1.94 -2.21 20.98
C PRO A 44 -0.97 -2.47 22.12
N PHE A 45 0.32 -2.49 21.83
CA PHE A 45 1.37 -2.82 22.79
C PHE A 45 2.33 -1.64 22.97
N GLY A 46 2.69 -1.36 24.21
CA GLY A 46 3.70 -0.36 24.51
C GLY A 46 3.15 1.03 24.85
N ARG A 47 3.99 2.02 24.72
CA ARG A 47 3.66 3.42 25.06
C ARG A 47 3.03 4.13 23.87
N LYS A 48 2.08 5.02 24.18
CA LYS A 48 1.54 5.92 23.15
C LYS A 48 2.63 6.75 22.51
N ILE A 49 2.53 6.91 21.21
CA ILE A 49 3.36 7.82 20.41
C ILE A 49 2.85 9.25 20.66
N HIS A 50 3.73 10.13 21.12
CA HIS A 50 3.42 11.53 21.42
C HIS A 50 4.00 12.51 20.39
N GLN A 51 4.75 12.02 19.42
CA GLN A 51 5.32 12.80 18.32
C GLN A 51 5.09 12.06 17.00
N CYS A 52 4.93 12.82 15.93
CA CYS A 52 4.82 12.22 14.59
C CYS A 52 6.06 11.39 14.27
N PRO A 53 5.91 10.11 13.86
CA PRO A 53 7.05 9.24 13.57
C PRO A 53 7.83 9.64 12.30
N ILE A 54 7.33 10.60 11.53
CA ILE A 54 7.99 11.09 10.32
C ILE A 54 8.65 12.43 10.54
N CYS A 55 7.90 13.44 11.02
CA CYS A 55 8.43 14.82 11.14
C CYS A 55 8.74 15.26 12.57
N HIS A 56 8.57 14.37 13.54
CA HIS A 56 8.83 14.59 14.98
C HIS A 56 8.04 15.72 15.63
N SER A 57 7.00 16.26 14.95
CA SER A 57 6.10 17.25 15.53
C SER A 57 5.28 16.65 16.67
N ASP A 58 5.09 17.39 17.74
CA ASP A 58 4.20 17.07 18.86
C ASP A 58 2.75 17.50 18.63
N LYS A 59 2.48 18.22 17.53
CA LYS A 59 1.13 18.64 17.11
C LYS A 59 0.38 17.48 16.48
N ILE A 60 -0.13 16.61 17.32
CA ILE A 60 -0.94 15.46 16.91
C ILE A 60 -2.34 15.54 17.50
N SER A 61 -3.34 15.08 16.75
CA SER A 61 -4.73 14.95 17.20
C SER A 61 -5.27 13.57 16.87
N LEU A 62 -6.32 13.14 17.58
CA LEU A 62 -7.03 11.92 17.23
C LEU A 62 -7.66 12.08 15.83
N PHE A 63 -7.34 11.16 14.92
CA PHE A 63 -7.98 11.06 13.61
C PHE A 63 -9.29 10.26 13.71
N SER A 64 -9.21 9.00 14.15
CA SER A 64 -10.39 8.14 14.30
C SER A 64 -10.08 6.92 15.18
N MET A 65 -11.14 6.25 15.66
CA MET A 65 -11.09 4.93 16.27
C MET A 65 -11.57 3.90 15.25
N ILE A 66 -10.68 3.06 14.75
CA ILE A 66 -11.00 2.02 13.76
C ILE A 66 -10.82 0.65 14.41
N HIS A 67 -11.88 -0.14 14.47
CA HIS A 67 -11.90 -1.49 15.05
C HIS A 67 -11.22 -1.58 16.43
N GLY A 68 -11.38 -0.54 17.28
CA GLY A 68 -10.78 -0.46 18.62
C GLY A 68 -9.38 0.14 18.67
N TYR A 69 -8.80 0.53 17.54
CA TYR A 69 -7.46 1.10 17.46
C TYR A 69 -7.50 2.62 17.22
N PRO A 70 -6.82 3.43 18.07
CA PRO A 70 -6.75 4.87 17.88
C PRO A 70 -5.72 5.23 16.80
N TYR A 71 -6.15 5.91 15.75
CA TYR A 71 -5.29 6.56 14.78
C TYR A 71 -5.17 8.04 15.08
N SER A 72 -3.96 8.57 15.02
CA SER A 72 -3.66 9.99 15.17
C SER A 72 -3.24 10.59 13.83
N GLU A 73 -3.52 11.87 13.65
CA GLU A 73 -3.04 12.69 12.55
C GLU A 73 -2.05 13.74 13.03
N CYS A 74 -0.93 13.87 12.35
CA CYS A 74 0.01 14.96 12.56
C CYS A 74 -0.48 16.24 11.91
N GLN A 75 -0.68 17.30 12.68
CA GLN A 75 -1.13 18.60 12.17
C GLN A 75 -0.05 19.38 11.40
N SER A 76 1.21 18.89 11.40
CA SER A 76 2.33 19.53 10.69
C SER A 76 2.61 18.91 9.32
N CYS A 77 2.48 17.60 9.19
CA CYS A 77 2.76 16.91 7.93
C CYS A 77 1.61 16.01 7.46
N PHE A 78 0.49 15.99 8.16
CA PHE A 78 -0.73 15.24 7.82
C PHE A 78 -0.54 13.72 7.69
N HIS A 79 0.51 13.19 8.31
CA HIS A 79 0.71 11.75 8.44
C HIS A 79 -0.30 11.15 9.40
N ILE A 80 -1.01 10.13 8.98
CA ILE A 80 -1.89 9.34 9.88
C ILE A 80 -1.10 8.12 10.35
N PHE A 81 -1.19 7.81 11.63
CA PHE A 81 -0.49 6.68 12.22
C PHE A 81 -1.23 6.10 13.42
N LEU A 82 -1.02 4.82 13.65
CA LEU A 82 -1.53 4.15 14.83
C LEU A 82 -0.87 4.73 16.08
N GLN A 83 -1.69 5.25 17.02
CA GLN A 83 -1.20 5.96 18.20
C GLN A 83 -0.43 5.08 19.18
N THR A 84 -0.78 3.81 19.26
CA THR A 84 -0.06 2.82 20.06
C THR A 84 0.45 1.73 19.14
N PRO A 85 1.77 1.48 19.06
CA PRO A 85 2.33 0.45 18.20
C PRO A 85 1.77 -0.94 18.52
N ILE A 86 1.88 -1.82 17.54
CA ILE A 86 1.68 -3.25 17.72
C ILE A 86 3.06 -3.86 17.91
N ASN A 87 3.15 -4.92 18.72
CA ASN A 87 4.40 -5.63 18.92
C ASN A 87 4.96 -6.13 17.57
N SER A 88 6.26 -5.97 17.37
CA SER A 88 6.92 -6.41 16.13
C SER A 88 6.79 -7.91 15.88
N GLU A 89 6.78 -8.73 16.93
CA GLU A 89 6.57 -10.17 16.83
C GLU A 89 5.16 -10.50 16.36
N ASP A 90 4.15 -9.77 16.84
CA ASP A 90 2.76 -9.93 16.41
C ASP A 90 2.58 -9.52 14.94
N ILE A 91 3.20 -8.41 14.52
CA ILE A 91 3.20 -7.98 13.11
C ILE A 91 3.91 -9.03 12.23
N SER A 92 5.09 -9.47 12.63
CA SER A 92 5.84 -10.51 11.89
C SER A 92 5.01 -11.79 11.76
N SER A 93 4.29 -12.19 12.80
CA SER A 93 3.45 -13.39 12.79
C SER A 93 2.28 -13.31 11.82
N LEU A 94 1.75 -12.11 11.52
CA LEU A 94 0.69 -11.92 10.53
C LEU A 94 1.12 -12.37 9.13
N TYR A 95 2.41 -12.25 8.82
CA TYR A 95 2.95 -12.52 7.47
C TYR A 95 3.78 -13.81 7.40
N SER A 96 4.32 -14.31 8.51
CA SER A 96 5.21 -15.47 8.50
C SER A 96 4.65 -16.73 9.18
N SER A 97 3.54 -16.63 9.91
CA SER A 97 2.97 -17.76 10.64
C SER A 97 2.16 -18.67 9.73
N ASP A 98 2.28 -19.98 9.90
CA ASP A 98 1.41 -20.98 9.28
C ASP A 98 0.08 -21.20 10.03
N GLU A 99 -0.06 -20.60 11.23
CA GLU A 99 -1.26 -20.71 12.04
C GLU A 99 -2.37 -19.82 11.45
N PRO A 100 -3.53 -20.38 10.99
CA PRO A 100 -4.59 -19.62 10.34
C PRO A 100 -5.16 -18.49 11.21
N GLU A 101 -5.01 -18.61 12.52
CA GLU A 101 -5.52 -17.64 13.49
C GLU A 101 -4.64 -16.39 13.62
N LYS A 102 -3.39 -16.47 13.20
CA LYS A 102 -2.41 -15.38 13.28
C LYS A 102 -2.17 -14.69 11.94
N LYS A 103 -2.66 -15.27 10.85
CA LYS A 103 -2.42 -14.77 9.49
C LYS A 103 -3.25 -13.56 9.14
N SER A 104 -2.65 -12.72 8.31
CA SER A 104 -3.35 -11.74 7.52
C SER A 104 -4.36 -12.44 6.57
N ILE A 105 -5.31 -11.68 6.05
CA ILE A 105 -6.29 -12.23 5.09
C ILE A 105 -5.74 -12.29 3.66
N GLN A 106 -4.50 -11.84 3.46
CA GLN A 106 -3.93 -11.62 2.12
C GLN A 106 -3.83 -12.92 1.32
N ASP A 107 -3.34 -14.00 1.94
CA ASP A 107 -3.25 -15.30 1.27
C ASP A 107 -4.59 -15.79 0.71
N LYS A 108 -5.69 -15.57 1.45
CA LYS A 108 -7.05 -15.93 1.00
C LYS A 108 -7.53 -15.13 -0.21
N ILE A 109 -7.02 -13.90 -0.34
CA ILE A 109 -7.41 -12.99 -1.43
C ILE A 109 -6.54 -13.23 -2.66
N TYR A 110 -5.24 -13.42 -2.47
CA TYR A 110 -4.26 -13.37 -3.56
C TYR A 110 -3.85 -14.73 -4.09
N CYS A 111 -3.86 -15.80 -3.27
CA CYS A 111 -3.54 -17.17 -3.72
C CYS A 111 -4.72 -17.83 -4.47
N ASP A 112 -5.33 -17.10 -5.39
CA ASP A 112 -6.38 -17.58 -6.31
C ASP A 112 -5.97 -17.29 -7.76
N ILE A 113 -5.91 -18.31 -8.59
CA ILE A 113 -5.36 -18.21 -9.96
C ILE A 113 -6.14 -17.25 -10.86
N ASP A 114 -7.46 -17.20 -10.71
CA ASP A 114 -8.30 -16.32 -11.53
C ASP A 114 -8.17 -14.87 -11.06
N ASN A 115 -8.08 -14.65 -9.75
CA ASN A 115 -7.80 -13.35 -9.20
C ASN A 115 -6.39 -12.87 -9.59
N TYR A 116 -5.38 -13.74 -9.50
CA TYR A 116 -4.01 -13.47 -9.92
C TYR A 116 -3.94 -12.98 -11.38
N LYS A 117 -4.58 -13.71 -12.32
CA LYS A 117 -4.60 -13.32 -13.74
C LYS A 117 -5.28 -11.97 -13.96
N ARG A 118 -6.45 -11.76 -13.34
CA ARG A 118 -7.16 -10.47 -13.43
C ARG A 118 -6.33 -9.30 -12.90
N ARG A 119 -5.61 -9.51 -11.81
CA ARG A 119 -4.77 -8.47 -11.18
C ARG A 119 -3.53 -8.18 -12.01
N ILE A 120 -2.91 -9.17 -12.63
CA ILE A 120 -1.82 -8.95 -13.59
C ILE A 120 -2.27 -7.98 -14.68
N GLU A 121 -3.40 -8.26 -15.33
CA GLU A 121 -3.90 -7.44 -16.44
C GLU A 121 -4.36 -6.05 -16.00
N SER A 122 -5.11 -5.97 -14.89
CA SER A 122 -5.77 -4.73 -14.49
C SER A 122 -4.93 -3.85 -13.57
N ILE A 123 -3.93 -4.40 -12.89
CA ILE A 123 -3.13 -3.70 -11.87
C ILE A 123 -1.65 -3.71 -12.20
N ALA A 124 -1.02 -4.90 -12.33
CA ALA A 124 0.43 -4.99 -12.40
C ALA A 124 0.97 -4.47 -13.74
N ILE A 125 0.44 -4.91 -14.87
CA ILE A 125 0.87 -4.45 -16.21
C ILE A 125 0.74 -2.93 -16.35
N PRO A 126 -0.41 -2.29 -16.03
CA PRO A 126 -0.52 -0.83 -16.09
C PRO A 126 0.49 -0.09 -15.21
N LYS A 127 0.81 -0.61 -14.02
CA LYS A 127 1.84 0.00 -13.16
C LYS A 127 3.23 -0.09 -13.79
N ILE A 128 3.60 -1.26 -14.29
CA ILE A 128 4.90 -1.45 -14.95
C ILE A 128 5.00 -0.64 -16.24
N ASP A 129 3.94 -0.52 -17.01
CA ASP A 129 3.93 0.33 -18.23
C ASP A 129 4.11 1.80 -17.88
N PHE A 130 3.45 2.28 -16.81
CA PHE A 130 3.68 3.62 -16.30
C PHE A 130 5.14 3.83 -15.90
N ILE A 131 5.69 2.98 -15.04
CA ILE A 131 7.06 3.10 -14.56
C ILE A 131 8.06 3.04 -15.72
N ASN A 132 7.85 2.14 -16.68
CA ASN A 132 8.68 2.01 -17.87
C ASN A 132 8.72 3.26 -18.74
N SER A 133 7.68 4.09 -18.72
CA SER A 133 7.68 5.35 -19.47
C SER A 133 8.69 6.39 -18.93
N TYR A 134 9.21 6.16 -17.72
CA TYR A 134 10.22 7.01 -17.05
C TYR A 134 11.59 6.36 -16.89
N LEU A 135 11.73 5.07 -17.21
CA LEU A 135 12.98 4.34 -17.11
C LEU A 135 13.53 4.01 -18.50
N SER A 136 14.69 4.58 -18.83
CA SER A 136 15.27 4.50 -20.18
C SER A 136 15.95 3.17 -20.52
N LYS A 137 16.35 2.39 -19.52
CA LYS A 137 17.08 1.12 -19.67
C LYS A 137 16.47 0.03 -18.83
N LYS A 138 16.49 -1.19 -19.33
CA LYS A 138 16.18 -2.38 -18.56
C LYS A 138 17.44 -2.91 -17.86
N GLY A 139 17.23 -3.56 -16.72
CA GLY A 139 18.27 -4.15 -15.90
C GLY A 139 17.65 -5.07 -14.87
N THR A 140 18.21 -5.07 -13.67
CA THR A 140 17.74 -5.87 -12.53
C THR A 140 16.66 -5.14 -11.75
N TRP A 141 15.61 -5.87 -11.35
CA TRP A 141 14.50 -5.37 -10.54
C TRP A 141 14.25 -6.28 -9.35
N VAL A 142 14.28 -5.74 -8.15
CA VAL A 142 13.84 -6.44 -6.94
C VAL A 142 12.53 -5.81 -6.42
N ASP A 143 11.53 -6.66 -6.18
CA ASP A 143 10.24 -6.28 -5.60
C ASP A 143 10.15 -6.78 -4.16
N ILE A 144 10.17 -5.87 -3.21
CA ILE A 144 10.17 -6.18 -1.77
C ILE A 144 8.72 -6.31 -1.28
N GLY A 145 8.40 -7.43 -0.61
CA GLY A 145 7.04 -7.78 -0.23
C GLY A 145 6.19 -8.07 -1.47
N CYS A 146 6.72 -8.91 -2.36
CA CYS A 146 6.13 -9.12 -3.69
C CYS A 146 4.81 -9.92 -3.67
N GLY A 147 4.42 -10.46 -2.52
CA GLY A 147 3.24 -11.32 -2.40
C GLY A 147 3.30 -12.50 -3.38
N VAL A 148 2.23 -12.69 -4.12
CA VAL A 148 2.13 -13.74 -5.16
C VAL A 148 2.91 -13.42 -6.46
N GLY A 149 3.68 -12.33 -6.49
CA GLY A 149 4.61 -12.01 -7.58
C GLY A 149 4.01 -11.38 -8.84
N GLU A 150 2.86 -10.73 -8.76
CA GLU A 150 2.18 -10.08 -9.90
C GLU A 150 3.05 -9.01 -10.57
N ILE A 151 3.71 -8.17 -9.76
CA ILE A 151 4.63 -7.12 -10.24
C ILE A 151 5.87 -7.74 -10.87
N VAL A 152 6.46 -8.77 -10.23
CA VAL A 152 7.61 -9.49 -10.77
C VAL A 152 7.28 -10.10 -12.12
N TYR A 153 6.11 -10.74 -12.25
CA TYR A 153 5.62 -11.27 -13.53
C TYR A 153 5.53 -10.16 -14.59
N ALA A 154 4.85 -9.06 -14.28
CA ALA A 154 4.68 -7.96 -15.23
C ALA A 154 6.02 -7.31 -15.62
N ALA A 155 6.95 -7.14 -14.69
CA ALA A 155 8.29 -6.63 -14.97
C ALA A 155 9.06 -7.56 -15.92
N LYS A 156 9.04 -8.88 -15.68
CA LYS A 156 9.65 -9.89 -16.58
C LYS A 156 9.05 -9.86 -17.97
N MET A 157 7.73 -9.79 -18.07
CA MET A 157 7.02 -9.64 -19.37
C MET A 157 7.49 -8.41 -20.16
N LYS A 158 7.93 -7.35 -19.47
CA LYS A 158 8.42 -6.10 -20.07
C LYS A 158 9.95 -6.07 -20.20
N GLY A 159 10.62 -7.20 -20.02
CA GLY A 159 12.06 -7.38 -20.30
C GLY A 159 12.99 -7.01 -19.15
N TRP A 160 12.50 -6.94 -17.89
CA TRP A 160 13.34 -6.79 -16.71
C TRP A 160 13.85 -8.16 -16.23
N GLU A 161 15.06 -8.18 -15.70
CA GLU A 161 15.52 -9.29 -14.85
C GLU A 161 14.98 -9.09 -13.44
N ALA A 162 13.76 -9.57 -13.20
CA ALA A 162 13.02 -9.30 -11.97
C ALA A 162 12.96 -10.50 -11.04
N CYS A 163 13.11 -10.23 -9.73
CA CYS A 163 12.94 -11.18 -8.63
C CYS A 163 12.13 -10.55 -7.51
N GLY A 164 11.36 -11.35 -6.78
CA GLY A 164 10.61 -10.92 -5.61
C GLY A 164 11.24 -11.38 -4.30
N ILE A 165 10.95 -10.68 -3.22
CA ILE A 165 11.25 -11.08 -1.85
C ILE A 165 9.92 -11.08 -1.09
N GLU A 166 9.58 -12.20 -0.46
CA GLU A 166 8.34 -12.36 0.27
C GLU A 166 8.55 -13.22 1.52
N SER A 167 7.90 -12.91 2.60
CA SER A 167 8.01 -13.63 3.86
C SER A 167 6.93 -14.71 4.03
N ASP A 168 5.74 -14.52 3.48
CA ASP A 168 4.65 -15.49 3.60
C ASP A 168 4.92 -16.76 2.77
N PRO A 169 5.06 -17.94 3.43
CA PRO A 169 5.39 -19.16 2.75
C PRO A 169 4.33 -19.63 1.75
N LYS A 170 3.05 -19.27 1.94
CA LYS A 170 1.99 -19.65 1.00
C LYS A 170 2.00 -18.78 -0.25
N GLU A 171 2.21 -17.47 -0.10
CA GLU A 171 2.35 -16.56 -1.24
C GLU A 171 3.59 -16.92 -2.05
N VAL A 172 4.71 -17.24 -1.38
CA VAL A 172 5.93 -17.74 -2.04
C VAL A 172 5.68 -19.05 -2.77
N ALA A 173 4.99 -20.02 -2.16
CA ALA A 173 4.67 -21.29 -2.80
C ALA A 173 3.80 -21.06 -4.05
N PHE A 174 2.74 -20.24 -3.93
CA PHE A 174 1.88 -19.89 -5.05
C PHE A 174 2.66 -19.23 -6.19
N ALA A 175 3.50 -18.21 -5.88
CA ALA A 175 4.32 -17.54 -6.87
C ALA A 175 5.27 -18.52 -7.62
N ARG A 176 5.90 -19.43 -6.89
CA ARG A 176 6.78 -20.46 -7.48
C ARG A 176 6.03 -21.42 -8.40
N GLU A 177 4.81 -21.81 -8.05
CA GLU A 177 3.93 -22.60 -8.93
C GLU A 177 3.63 -21.88 -10.25
N GLN A 178 3.60 -20.55 -10.23
CA GLN A 178 3.45 -19.71 -11.44
C GLN A 178 4.81 -19.40 -12.13
N ASN A 179 5.89 -20.08 -11.75
CA ASN A 179 7.26 -19.87 -12.25
C ASN A 179 7.80 -18.45 -12.05
N ILE A 180 7.38 -17.79 -10.97
CA ILE A 180 7.89 -16.49 -10.58
C ILE A 180 9.13 -16.69 -9.68
N PRO A 181 10.27 -16.02 -9.96
CA PRO A 181 11.44 -16.07 -9.09
C PRO A 181 11.16 -15.25 -7.83
N VAL A 182 11.00 -15.96 -6.71
CA VAL A 182 10.77 -15.36 -5.39
C VAL A 182 11.70 -15.99 -4.37
N ILE A 183 12.37 -15.15 -3.60
CA ILE A 183 13.17 -15.51 -2.44
C ILE A 183 12.28 -15.40 -1.21
N GLN A 184 12.17 -16.49 -0.44
CA GLN A 184 11.47 -16.44 0.83
C GLN A 184 12.40 -15.85 1.88
N ALA A 185 12.10 -14.62 2.30
CA ALA A 185 12.85 -13.92 3.34
C ALA A 185 12.00 -12.86 4.04
N TYR A 186 12.24 -12.70 5.34
CA TYR A 186 11.79 -11.54 6.09
C TYR A 186 12.91 -10.50 6.10
N LEU A 187 12.64 -9.28 5.63
CA LEU A 187 13.67 -8.25 5.57
C LEU A 187 13.84 -7.55 6.91
N GLU A 188 15.06 -7.59 7.37
CA GLU A 188 15.55 -6.90 8.56
C GLU A 188 16.72 -5.97 8.19
N PRO A 189 17.04 -4.98 9.04
CA PRO A 189 18.15 -4.06 8.77
C PRO A 189 19.47 -4.75 8.43
N GLY A 190 19.72 -5.93 8.98
CA GLY A 190 20.96 -6.69 8.79
C GLY A 190 21.10 -7.42 7.45
N ASN A 191 20.00 -7.61 6.71
CA ASN A 191 20.02 -8.38 5.45
C ASN A 191 19.54 -7.62 4.21
N ILE A 192 19.01 -6.40 4.35
CA ILE A 192 18.49 -5.62 3.21
C ILE A 192 19.54 -5.45 2.10
N SER A 193 20.80 -5.19 2.47
CA SER A 193 21.89 -4.98 1.50
C SER A 193 22.08 -6.17 0.56
N ASP A 194 21.90 -7.39 1.05
CA ASP A 194 22.13 -8.62 0.27
C ASP A 194 21.18 -8.74 -0.91
N TYR A 195 20.05 -8.05 -0.86
CA TYR A 195 18.99 -8.11 -1.87
C TYR A 195 18.93 -6.89 -2.78
N VAL A 196 19.33 -5.70 -2.30
CA VAL A 196 19.11 -4.45 -3.02
C VAL A 196 20.37 -3.85 -3.65
N ALA A 197 21.57 -4.27 -3.19
CA ALA A 197 22.84 -3.63 -3.57
C ALA A 197 23.11 -3.64 -5.07
N ASP A 198 22.72 -4.70 -5.77
CA ASP A 198 22.95 -4.85 -7.21
C ASP A 198 21.73 -4.56 -8.10
N SER A 199 20.65 -4.05 -7.50
CA SER A 199 19.42 -3.77 -8.24
C SER A 199 19.43 -2.40 -8.89
N ASP A 200 18.88 -2.31 -10.11
CA ASP A 200 18.68 -1.05 -10.82
C ASP A 200 17.33 -0.42 -10.46
N VAL A 201 16.34 -1.26 -10.11
CA VAL A 201 15.05 -0.86 -9.59
C VAL A 201 14.73 -1.65 -8.33
N ILE A 202 14.28 -0.95 -7.31
CA ILE A 202 13.79 -1.50 -6.05
C ILE A 202 12.35 -1.03 -5.88
N SER A 203 11.38 -1.93 -5.75
CA SER A 203 9.99 -1.56 -5.57
C SER A 203 9.43 -1.97 -4.22
N LEU A 204 8.55 -1.11 -3.71
CA LEU A 204 7.84 -1.21 -2.43
C LEU A 204 6.37 -0.90 -2.69
N PHE A 205 5.60 -1.89 -3.17
CA PHE A 205 4.18 -1.72 -3.44
C PHE A 205 3.35 -2.11 -2.22
N ASN A 206 2.79 -1.11 -1.55
CA ASN A 206 2.00 -1.27 -0.32
C ASN A 206 2.79 -2.01 0.79
N ILE A 207 3.97 -1.51 1.11
CA ILE A 207 4.84 -2.05 2.14
C ILE A 207 5.04 -1.07 3.30
N LEU A 208 5.29 0.20 3.01
CA LEU A 208 5.68 1.17 4.04
C LEU A 208 4.57 1.45 5.07
N GLU A 209 3.31 1.26 4.69
CA GLU A 209 2.15 1.39 5.58
C GLU A 209 2.09 0.31 6.67
N HIS A 210 2.78 -0.81 6.47
CA HIS A 210 2.89 -1.91 7.44
C HIS A 210 4.08 -1.77 8.39
N ILE A 211 5.05 -0.92 8.04
CA ILE A 211 6.34 -0.81 8.74
C ILE A 211 6.25 0.14 9.94
N ASN A 212 6.59 -0.33 11.14
CA ASN A 212 6.60 0.50 12.36
C ASN A 212 7.59 1.66 12.30
N ASN A 213 8.74 1.50 11.64
CA ASN A 213 9.71 2.57 11.43
C ASN A 213 10.08 2.70 9.95
N PRO A 214 9.22 3.32 9.12
CA PRO A 214 9.42 3.38 7.67
C PRO A 214 10.60 4.27 7.28
N VAL A 215 10.94 5.28 8.06
CA VAL A 215 12.13 6.13 7.82
C VAL A 215 13.39 5.29 7.91
N PHE A 216 13.54 4.50 8.97
CA PHE A 216 14.69 3.63 9.16
C PHE A 216 14.77 2.56 8.06
N PHE A 217 13.66 1.89 7.76
CA PHE A 217 13.60 0.88 6.71
C PHE A 217 13.99 1.44 5.34
N LEU A 218 13.41 2.57 4.93
CA LEU A 218 13.74 3.21 3.66
C LEU A 218 15.17 3.75 3.63
N SER A 219 15.70 4.23 4.76
CA SER A 219 17.09 4.69 4.85
C SER A 219 18.09 3.55 4.62
N MET A 220 17.82 2.35 5.14
CA MET A 220 18.66 1.16 4.89
C MET A 220 18.69 0.79 3.41
N ILE A 221 17.53 0.82 2.73
CA ILE A 221 17.44 0.61 1.28
C ILE A 221 18.27 1.66 0.54
N SER A 222 18.04 2.94 0.87
CA SER A 222 18.76 4.05 0.24
C SER A 222 20.27 3.96 0.41
N HIS A 223 20.76 3.57 1.59
CA HIS A 223 22.20 3.40 1.82
C HIS A 223 22.80 2.27 1.00
N SER A 224 22.08 1.15 0.88
CA SER A 224 22.56 -0.08 0.23
C SER A 224 22.44 -0.06 -1.29
N MET A 225 21.49 0.71 -1.85
CA MET A 225 21.25 0.73 -3.30
C MET A 225 22.35 1.44 -4.10
N LYS A 226 22.51 1.06 -5.37
CA LYS A 226 23.37 1.78 -6.34
C LYS A 226 22.98 3.25 -6.46
N THR A 227 23.95 4.12 -6.73
CA THR A 227 23.68 5.56 -6.95
C THR A 227 22.74 5.82 -8.12
N ALA A 228 22.81 5.04 -9.19
CA ALA A 228 21.96 5.19 -10.38
C ALA A 228 20.62 4.44 -10.28
N ALA A 229 20.41 3.66 -9.22
CA ALA A 229 19.17 2.91 -9.02
C ALA A 229 18.00 3.85 -8.69
N CYS A 230 16.79 3.35 -8.92
CA CYS A 230 15.58 4.03 -8.48
C CYS A 230 14.78 3.20 -7.49
N VAL A 231 14.06 3.89 -6.60
CA VAL A 231 13.09 3.27 -5.69
C VAL A 231 11.69 3.64 -6.15
N ILE A 232 10.84 2.64 -6.31
CA ILE A 232 9.41 2.82 -6.61
C ILE A 232 8.64 2.57 -5.33
N ILE A 233 7.83 3.55 -4.92
CA ILE A 233 7.06 3.47 -3.68
C ILE A 233 5.58 3.63 -4.01
N GLU A 234 4.75 2.67 -3.64
CA GLU A 234 3.29 2.81 -3.64
C GLU A 234 2.79 2.73 -2.21
N VAL A 235 1.96 3.70 -1.81
CA VAL A 235 1.34 3.75 -0.49
C VAL A 235 -0.07 4.33 -0.57
N PRO A 236 -0.94 3.99 0.41
CA PRO A 236 -2.18 4.70 0.65
C PRO A 236 -1.92 6.18 0.95
N ARG A 237 -2.78 7.04 0.40
CA ARG A 237 -2.61 8.49 0.48
C ARG A 237 -3.71 9.17 1.29
N HIS A 238 -3.31 10.20 2.05
CA HIS A 238 -4.15 11.16 2.77
C HIS A 238 -3.67 12.60 2.46
N PRO A 239 -4.56 13.61 2.36
CA PRO A 239 -6.02 13.51 2.37
C PRO A 239 -6.57 12.88 1.09
N SER A 240 -7.65 12.13 1.22
CA SER A 240 -8.36 11.48 0.12
C SER A 240 -9.85 11.34 0.44
N LEU A 241 -10.67 11.05 -0.56
CA LEU A 241 -12.06 10.73 -0.32
C LEU A 241 -12.19 9.46 0.55
N SER A 242 -11.33 8.46 0.36
CA SER A 242 -11.30 7.25 1.20
C SER A 242 -11.00 7.56 2.67
N SER A 243 -10.12 8.51 2.98
CA SER A 243 -9.88 8.91 4.37
C SER A 243 -11.09 9.60 4.99
N PHE A 244 -11.86 10.39 4.21
CA PHE A 244 -13.14 10.93 4.65
C PHE A 244 -14.17 9.81 4.89
N VAL A 245 -14.25 8.81 4.00
CA VAL A 245 -15.15 7.64 4.15
C VAL A 245 -14.85 6.88 5.46
N ASN A 246 -13.56 6.67 5.76
CA ASN A 246 -13.15 6.01 7.01
C ASN A 246 -13.51 6.83 8.27
N LEU A 247 -13.51 8.16 8.19
CA LEU A 247 -14.03 9.03 9.26
C LEU A 247 -15.55 8.93 9.41
N ALA A 248 -16.28 8.91 8.30
CA ALA A 248 -17.74 8.88 8.30
C ALA A 248 -18.30 7.51 8.71
N PHE A 249 -17.59 6.42 8.38
CA PHE A 249 -18.00 5.04 8.61
C PHE A 249 -16.88 4.20 9.26
N PRO A 250 -16.40 4.55 10.46
CA PRO A 250 -15.22 3.92 11.05
C PRO A 250 -15.40 2.41 11.33
N SER A 251 -16.63 1.96 11.59
CA SER A 251 -16.94 0.53 11.76
C SER A 251 -16.93 -0.29 10.46
N LEU A 252 -16.98 0.38 9.32
CA LEU A 252 -16.96 -0.22 7.99
C LEU A 252 -15.63 0.00 7.25
N ALA A 253 -14.62 0.57 7.92
CA ALA A 253 -13.30 0.75 7.34
C ALA A 253 -12.68 -0.61 7.01
N ALA A 254 -12.38 -0.84 5.73
CA ALA A 254 -11.87 -2.09 5.21
C ALA A 254 -10.80 -1.89 4.12
N ARG A 255 -10.46 -0.63 3.82
CA ARG A 255 -9.46 -0.26 2.83
C ARG A 255 -8.62 0.91 3.33
N HIS A 256 -7.32 0.84 3.14
CA HIS A 256 -6.30 1.80 3.54
C HIS A 256 -6.12 2.01 5.05
N ILE A 257 -7.18 2.07 5.85
CA ILE A 257 -7.10 2.13 7.31
C ILE A 257 -7.78 0.88 7.86
N TYR A 258 -7.01 -0.15 8.13
CA TYR A 258 -7.50 -1.38 8.73
C TYR A 258 -6.44 -2.01 9.64
N PRO A 259 -6.55 -1.78 10.96
CA PRO A 259 -5.63 -2.38 11.91
C PRO A 259 -5.83 -3.91 11.98
N PRO A 260 -4.80 -4.68 12.32
CA PRO A 260 -3.44 -4.25 12.67
C PRO A 260 -2.49 -4.09 11.48
N ASP A 261 -2.92 -4.42 10.26
CA ASP A 261 -2.08 -4.48 9.06
C ASP A 261 -1.56 -3.09 8.66
N HIS A 262 -2.46 -2.14 8.38
CA HIS A 262 -2.08 -0.80 7.98
C HIS A 262 -1.95 0.11 9.21
N VAL A 263 -0.74 0.32 9.65
CA VAL A 263 -0.43 1.15 10.82
C VAL A 263 -0.19 2.62 10.46
N ARG A 264 -0.17 2.96 9.14
CA ARG A 264 0.16 4.30 8.63
C ARG A 264 -0.58 4.63 7.35
N ILE A 265 -0.85 5.94 7.15
CA ILE A 265 -1.28 6.50 5.86
C ILE A 265 -0.43 7.75 5.62
N PHE A 266 0.14 7.84 4.43
CA PHE A 266 1.06 8.91 4.10
C PHE A 266 0.35 10.07 3.42
N SER A 267 0.70 11.29 3.81
CA SER A 267 0.46 12.46 2.99
C SER A 267 1.65 12.71 2.07
N GLU A 268 1.48 13.51 1.02
CA GLU A 268 2.61 13.92 0.21
C GLU A 268 3.68 14.67 1.03
N ASN A 269 3.25 15.54 1.97
CA ASN A 269 4.17 16.27 2.85
C ASN A 269 4.94 15.31 3.79
N SER A 270 4.28 14.28 4.34
CA SER A 270 4.99 13.30 5.15
C SER A 270 5.95 12.45 4.33
N MET A 271 5.57 12.13 3.08
CA MET A 271 6.44 11.41 2.16
C MET A 271 7.67 12.24 1.78
N GLU A 272 7.49 13.52 1.42
CA GLU A 272 8.61 14.42 1.12
C GLU A 272 9.61 14.48 2.26
N LYS A 273 9.13 14.67 3.51
CA LYS A 273 9.99 14.67 4.71
C LYS A 273 10.71 13.35 4.96
N MET A 274 10.03 12.23 4.69
CA MET A 274 10.65 10.90 4.81
C MET A 274 11.73 10.70 3.75
N LEU A 275 11.45 11.05 2.49
CA LEU A 275 12.41 10.95 1.39
C LEU A 275 13.65 11.81 1.66
N GLU A 276 13.48 13.04 2.18
CA GLU A 276 14.59 13.91 2.56
C GLU A 276 15.51 13.27 3.61
N GLN A 277 14.92 12.69 4.66
CA GLN A 277 15.69 11.99 5.70
C GLN A 277 16.43 10.76 5.16
N CYS A 278 15.90 10.15 4.11
CA CYS A 278 16.51 9.00 3.45
C CYS A 278 17.45 9.36 2.28
N HIS A 279 17.76 10.65 2.05
CA HIS A 279 18.56 11.15 0.93
C HIS A 279 18.01 10.73 -0.43
N LEU A 280 16.67 10.69 -0.54
CA LEU A 280 15.94 10.41 -1.79
C LEU A 280 15.17 11.65 -2.23
N SER A 281 14.86 11.72 -3.52
CA SER A 281 13.94 12.70 -4.09
C SER A 281 12.98 12.03 -5.06
N ALA A 282 11.72 12.44 -5.03
CA ALA A 282 10.75 12.00 -6.01
C ALA A 282 10.93 12.79 -7.32
N GLU A 283 11.00 12.10 -8.45
CA GLU A 283 10.99 12.70 -9.80
C GLU A 283 9.58 12.74 -10.38
N VAL A 284 8.79 11.69 -10.09
CA VAL A 284 7.42 11.52 -10.59
C VAL A 284 6.53 11.07 -9.46
N ILE A 285 5.30 11.59 -9.43
CA ILE A 285 4.21 11.09 -8.61
C ILE A 285 3.01 10.77 -9.49
N TRP A 286 2.44 9.58 -9.33
CA TRP A 286 1.20 9.16 -9.97
C TRP A 286 0.11 9.02 -8.92
N LEU A 287 -0.95 9.79 -9.08
CA LEU A 287 -2.09 9.88 -8.18
C LEU A 287 -3.31 9.24 -8.84
N PHE A 288 -3.86 8.24 -8.22
CA PHE A 288 -5.06 7.55 -8.66
C PHE A 288 -5.73 6.85 -7.48
N GLY A 289 -6.96 6.42 -7.66
CA GLY A 289 -7.65 5.73 -6.58
C GLY A 289 -8.84 4.89 -7.01
N GLN A 290 -9.52 4.37 -6.00
CA GLN A 290 -10.81 3.70 -6.09
C GLN A 290 -11.79 4.29 -5.08
N ASP A 291 -11.55 5.53 -4.69
CA ASP A 291 -12.24 6.26 -3.63
C ASP A 291 -13.74 6.26 -3.80
N PHE A 292 -14.22 6.58 -5.01
CA PHE A 292 -15.66 6.64 -5.29
C PHE A 292 -16.33 5.27 -5.17
N SER A 293 -15.68 4.24 -5.69
CA SER A 293 -16.20 2.87 -5.60
C SER A 293 -16.24 2.38 -4.15
N ASP A 294 -15.21 2.69 -3.37
CA ASP A 294 -15.16 2.35 -1.95
C ASP A 294 -16.22 3.10 -1.15
N PHE A 295 -16.38 4.41 -1.41
CA PHE A 295 -17.45 5.22 -0.81
C PHE A 295 -18.83 4.65 -1.11
N LEU A 296 -19.11 4.32 -2.37
CA LEU A 296 -20.41 3.81 -2.78
C LEU A 296 -20.71 2.45 -2.16
N LEU A 297 -19.75 1.54 -2.13
CA LEU A 297 -19.90 0.23 -1.47
C LEU A 297 -20.08 0.39 0.04
N CYS A 298 -19.36 1.29 0.68
CA CYS A 298 -19.48 1.56 2.11
C CYS A 298 -20.86 2.13 2.44
N ALA A 299 -21.34 3.11 1.68
CA ALA A 299 -22.66 3.70 1.85
C ALA A 299 -23.78 2.67 1.62
N ALA A 300 -23.66 1.84 0.59
CA ALA A 300 -24.61 0.78 0.29
C ALA A 300 -24.64 -0.29 1.39
N GLN A 301 -23.48 -0.70 1.91
CA GLN A 301 -23.39 -1.63 3.04
C GLN A 301 -24.02 -1.04 4.30
N ASN A 302 -23.75 0.23 4.61
CA ASN A 302 -24.35 0.89 5.76
C ASN A 302 -25.89 0.98 5.68
N ALA A 303 -26.41 1.15 4.46
CA ALA A 303 -27.86 1.22 4.19
C ALA A 303 -28.51 -0.17 3.90
N SER A 304 -27.72 -1.25 3.90
CA SER A 304 -28.17 -2.60 3.53
C SER A 304 -28.78 -2.66 2.11
N ILE A 305 -28.17 -1.95 1.16
CA ILE A 305 -28.58 -1.90 -0.24
C ILE A 305 -27.65 -2.78 -1.07
N ASP A 306 -28.22 -3.81 -1.70
CA ASP A 306 -27.51 -4.65 -2.70
C ASP A 306 -28.48 -4.90 -3.88
N ASN A 307 -28.32 -4.14 -4.95
CA ASN A 307 -29.20 -4.21 -6.11
C ASN A 307 -28.48 -3.85 -7.42
N GLU A 308 -29.15 -4.10 -8.55
CA GLU A 308 -28.60 -3.86 -9.89
C GLU A 308 -28.21 -2.39 -10.15
N LEU A 309 -28.92 -1.43 -9.57
CA LEU A 309 -28.62 0.00 -9.72
C LEU A 309 -27.24 0.33 -9.13
N LEU A 310 -26.90 -0.23 -7.97
CA LEU A 310 -25.58 -0.06 -7.35
C LEU A 310 -24.46 -0.51 -8.32
N TYR A 311 -24.59 -1.71 -8.89
CA TYR A 311 -23.57 -2.24 -9.80
C TYR A 311 -23.54 -1.51 -11.15
N HIS A 312 -24.68 -0.99 -11.60
CA HIS A 312 -24.69 -0.11 -12.76
C HIS A 312 -23.90 1.18 -12.51
N ILE A 313 -24.07 1.82 -11.35
CA ILE A 313 -23.30 3.01 -10.98
C ILE A 313 -21.81 2.67 -10.83
N LEU A 314 -21.48 1.57 -10.15
CA LEU A 314 -20.10 1.09 -9.99
C LEU A 314 -19.40 0.87 -11.34
N SER A 315 -20.12 0.38 -12.36
CA SER A 315 -19.56 0.19 -13.71
C SER A 315 -19.14 1.50 -14.39
N LYS A 316 -19.62 2.65 -13.91
CA LYS A 316 -19.32 3.98 -14.42
C LYS A 316 -18.41 4.78 -13.47
N SER A 317 -17.91 4.16 -12.42
CA SER A 317 -17.15 4.85 -11.36
C SER A 317 -15.88 5.56 -11.85
N ASN A 318 -15.22 5.07 -12.91
CA ASN A 318 -14.01 5.69 -13.45
C ASN A 318 -14.20 7.16 -13.86
N VAL A 319 -15.38 7.52 -14.37
CA VAL A 319 -15.65 8.92 -14.77
C VAL A 319 -15.59 9.85 -13.58
N ILE A 320 -16.20 9.44 -12.46
CA ILE A 320 -16.22 10.23 -11.23
C ILE A 320 -14.86 10.16 -10.53
N GLN A 321 -14.22 8.99 -10.54
CA GLN A 321 -12.89 8.82 -9.95
C GLN A 321 -11.87 9.75 -10.61
N LYS A 322 -11.94 9.92 -11.93
CA LYS A 322 -11.05 10.84 -12.65
C LYS A 322 -11.14 12.28 -12.14
N GLU A 323 -12.35 12.75 -11.83
CA GLU A 323 -12.51 14.09 -11.25
C GLU A 323 -11.98 14.16 -9.80
N ILE A 324 -12.15 13.10 -9.01
CA ILE A 324 -11.57 12.99 -7.66
C ILE A 324 -10.05 13.03 -7.74
N ASP A 325 -9.45 12.29 -8.68
CA ASP A 325 -8.01 12.29 -8.91
C ASP A 325 -7.51 13.69 -9.31
N ASN A 326 -8.20 14.37 -10.23
CA ASN A 326 -7.88 15.73 -10.65
C ASN A 326 -7.99 16.78 -9.52
N MET A 327 -8.81 16.49 -8.51
CA MET A 327 -8.93 17.33 -7.31
C MET A 327 -7.85 17.04 -6.26
N ASP A 328 -6.86 16.19 -6.55
CA ASP A 328 -5.86 15.70 -5.58
C ASP A 328 -6.48 14.97 -4.36
N LEU A 329 -7.59 14.27 -4.54
CA LEU A 329 -8.29 13.52 -3.49
C LEU A 329 -8.23 12.01 -3.67
N SER A 330 -7.36 11.52 -4.55
CA SER A 330 -7.08 10.08 -4.72
C SER A 330 -6.44 9.44 -3.50
N ASP A 331 -6.77 8.19 -3.27
CA ASP A 331 -6.36 7.41 -2.10
C ASP A 331 -5.03 6.65 -2.26
N THR A 332 -4.40 6.72 -3.42
CA THR A 332 -3.15 6.01 -3.71
C THR A 332 -2.16 6.94 -4.41
N MET A 333 -0.89 6.85 -4.05
CA MET A 333 0.21 7.48 -4.77
C MET A 333 1.31 6.47 -5.07
N ILE A 334 1.85 6.55 -6.31
CA ILE A 334 3.10 5.89 -6.70
C ILE A 334 4.15 6.97 -6.93
N LEU A 335 5.33 6.79 -6.34
CA LEU A 335 6.47 7.66 -6.51
C LEU A 335 7.61 6.92 -7.21
N ILE A 336 8.26 7.60 -8.15
CA ILE A 336 9.55 7.19 -8.71
C ILE A 336 10.60 8.08 -8.08
N CYS A 337 11.47 7.47 -7.27
CA CYS A 337 12.45 8.18 -6.45
C CYS A 337 13.87 7.82 -6.85
N ARG A 338 14.79 8.79 -6.71
CA ARG A 338 16.23 8.58 -6.89
C ARG A 338 17.03 9.12 -5.71
N LYS A 339 18.25 8.61 -5.57
CA LYS A 339 19.23 9.13 -4.63
C LYS A 339 19.57 10.59 -4.97
N LYS A 340 19.62 11.45 -3.94
CA LYS A 340 20.06 12.84 -4.07
C LYS A 340 21.56 12.93 -4.27
#